data_0e3f400eb538f12cc1f2fc0c90fc8388
#
_entry.id   0e3f400eb538f12cc1f2fc0c90fc8388
#
_cell.length_a   1.000
_cell.length_b   1.000
_cell.length_c   1.000
_cell.angle_alpha   90.00
_cell.angle_beta   90.00
_cell.angle_gamma   90.00
#
_symmetry.space_group_name_H-M   'P 1'
#
loop_
_entity.id
_entity.type
_entity.pdbx_description
1 polymer ?
#
loop_
_entity_poly.entity_id
_entity_poly.type
_entity_poly.pdbx_seq_one_letter_code
_entity_poly.pdbx_strand_id
1 'polypeptide(L)'
;MTTHTIGMKSLSRLLRIFPFIFLFSACAAPGPDTNIVLDESDCAACQRAFPRGGWQFVHEIVFRFAKGEGHFLGIVTLDNKELHCALTTLEGLTVFAARAPLQAGKSDVQVERALPPLDKPGFAAGLVADLRLLFVAPTGAPRCGWQRGDRLCRWDNPEVIEDVLMDGCWSIQAFQGGRLARTVRATGCAERDGYLIPSDLTLRATGDANYELTMRLVSGNATPGK
;
A
#
# COMPACT_ATOMS: atom_id res chain seq x y z
N MET A 1 -87.41 20.61 10.77
CA MET A 1 -87.55 22.01 10.39
C MET A 1 -86.16 22.64 10.37
N THR A 2 -85.88 23.29 9.27
CA THR A 2 -84.76 24.17 8.99
C THR A 2 -83.36 23.53 8.85
N THR A 3 -83.03 23.23 7.65
CA THR A 3 -81.78 22.96 7.04
C THR A 3 -80.88 24.18 7.01
N HIS A 4 -79.63 24.05 7.41
CA HIS A 4 -78.59 25.01 7.03
C HIS A 4 -77.38 24.28 6.43
N THR A 5 -77.25 24.49 5.14
CA THR A 5 -76.09 24.05 4.33
C THR A 5 -74.96 25.07 4.46
N ILE A 6 -73.77 24.65 4.90
CA ILE A 6 -72.61 25.50 4.85
C ILE A 6 -71.59 24.85 3.94
N GLY A 7 -71.23 25.57 2.88
CA GLY A 7 -70.30 25.14 1.84
C GLY A 7 -68.85 25.05 2.31
N MET A 8 -68.21 23.96 1.93
CA MET A 8 -66.78 23.69 2.14
C MET A 8 -66.01 24.18 0.93
N LYS A 9 -65.27 25.26 1.10
CA LYS A 9 -64.28 25.74 0.11
C LYS A 9 -63.07 24.84 0.13
N SER A 10 -62.87 24.13 -0.95
CA SER A 10 -61.63 23.35 -1.27
C SER A 10 -60.43 24.29 -1.40
N LEU A 11 -59.46 24.16 -0.49
CA LEU A 11 -58.17 24.82 -0.58
C LEU A 11 -57.16 23.78 -1.03
N SER A 12 -56.98 23.64 -2.34
CA SER A 12 -55.93 22.81 -2.93
C SER A 12 -54.58 23.48 -2.73
N ARG A 13 -53.83 23.06 -1.72
CA ARG A 13 -52.43 23.40 -1.57
C ARG A 13 -51.59 22.47 -2.47
N LEU A 14 -51.19 23.00 -3.60
CA LEU A 14 -50.14 22.45 -4.44
C LEU A 14 -48.79 22.45 -3.67
N LEU A 15 -48.50 21.34 -3.04
CA LEU A 15 -47.20 21.08 -2.44
C LEU A 15 -46.21 20.79 -3.57
N ARG A 16 -45.48 21.80 -4.02
CA ARG A 16 -44.36 21.64 -4.97
C ARG A 16 -43.26 20.89 -4.25
N ILE A 17 -43.17 19.58 -4.47
CA ILE A 17 -42.05 18.77 -4.12
C ILE A 17 -40.93 19.12 -5.10
N PHE A 18 -39.99 19.94 -4.66
CA PHE A 18 -38.74 20.20 -5.35
C PHE A 18 -37.87 18.96 -5.13
N PRO A 19 -37.53 18.18 -6.16
CA PRO A 19 -36.55 17.10 -5.98
C PRO A 19 -35.18 17.75 -5.75
N PHE A 20 -34.72 17.72 -4.51
CA PHE A 20 -33.35 18.08 -4.15
C PHE A 20 -32.45 16.98 -4.72
N ILE A 21 -32.00 17.14 -5.96
CA ILE A 21 -30.97 16.30 -6.56
C ILE A 21 -29.68 16.65 -5.83
N PHE A 22 -29.35 15.88 -4.77
CA PHE A 22 -28.02 15.86 -4.19
C PHE A 22 -27.08 15.28 -5.23
N LEU A 23 -26.40 16.14 -5.95
CA LEU A 23 -25.20 15.78 -6.71
C LEU A 23 -24.12 15.38 -5.69
N PHE A 24 -24.10 14.11 -5.33
CA PHE A 24 -22.95 13.50 -4.67
C PHE A 24 -21.80 13.54 -5.69
N SER A 25 -21.00 14.60 -5.63
CA SER A 25 -19.67 14.58 -6.24
C SER A 25 -18.86 13.54 -5.48
N ALA A 26 -18.98 12.29 -5.88
CA ALA A 26 -18.06 11.24 -5.43
C ALA A 26 -16.66 11.68 -5.89
N CYS A 27 -15.83 12.14 -4.96
CA CYS A 27 -14.40 12.28 -5.20
C CYS A 27 -13.89 10.89 -5.55
N ALA A 28 -13.82 10.57 -6.84
CA ALA A 28 -13.20 9.35 -7.30
C ALA A 28 -11.72 9.42 -6.90
N ALA A 29 -11.21 8.39 -6.22
CA ALA A 29 -9.79 8.27 -5.95
C ALA A 29 -9.04 8.29 -7.30
N PRO A 30 -7.89 8.99 -7.37
CA PRO A 30 -7.14 9.09 -8.62
C PRO A 30 -6.75 7.69 -9.12
N GLY A 31 -6.99 7.45 -10.41
CA GLY A 31 -6.52 6.26 -11.10
C GLY A 31 -5.08 6.44 -11.59
N PRO A 32 -4.47 5.38 -12.18
CA PRO A 32 -3.16 5.48 -12.78
C PRO A 32 -3.18 6.50 -13.92
N ASP A 33 -2.12 7.29 -14.05
CA ASP A 33 -1.99 8.24 -15.15
C ASP A 33 -1.85 7.48 -16.48
N THR A 34 -2.81 7.69 -17.39
CA THR A 34 -2.84 7.05 -18.71
C THR A 34 -2.14 7.87 -19.78
N ASN A 35 -1.74 9.11 -19.50
CA ASN A 35 -1.11 10.01 -20.47
C ASN A 35 0.41 9.83 -20.58
N ILE A 36 1.00 8.93 -19.78
CA ILE A 36 2.43 8.66 -19.81
C ILE A 36 2.75 7.74 -20.98
N VAL A 37 3.66 8.16 -21.84
CA VAL A 37 4.21 7.30 -22.90
C VAL A 37 5.19 6.35 -22.24
N LEU A 38 4.83 5.08 -22.20
CA LEU A 38 5.66 3.99 -21.67
C LEU A 38 6.16 3.14 -22.84
N ASP A 39 7.42 2.83 -22.83
CA ASP A 39 8.08 1.89 -23.74
C ASP A 39 8.82 0.79 -22.94
N GLU A 40 9.46 -0.13 -23.63
CA GLU A 40 10.25 -1.18 -22.99
C GLU A 40 11.72 -0.79 -22.79
N SER A 41 12.11 0.45 -23.13
CA SER A 41 13.48 0.90 -23.08
C SER A 41 13.92 1.25 -21.66
N ASP A 42 15.14 0.82 -21.32
CA ASP A 42 15.89 1.19 -20.11
C ASP A 42 15.11 1.24 -18.80
N CYS A 43 14.59 0.08 -18.39
CA CYS A 43 13.93 -0.09 -17.08
C CYS A 43 14.88 -0.42 -15.93
N ALA A 44 16.18 -0.48 -16.17
CA ALA A 44 17.16 -0.91 -15.16
C ALA A 44 17.18 0.00 -13.92
N ALA A 45 16.92 1.30 -14.09
CA ALA A 45 16.89 2.25 -12.98
C ALA A 45 15.89 1.84 -11.89
N CYS A 46 14.67 1.43 -12.27
CA CYS A 46 13.63 1.07 -11.30
C CYS A 46 13.89 -0.25 -10.58
N GLN A 47 14.73 -1.12 -11.16
CA GLN A 47 15.12 -2.36 -10.48
C GLN A 47 16.02 -2.10 -9.26
N ARG A 48 16.66 -0.94 -9.20
CA ARG A 48 17.49 -0.54 -8.06
C ARG A 48 16.69 -0.27 -6.78
N ALA A 49 15.38 -0.07 -6.87
CA ALA A 49 14.49 0.04 -5.72
C ALA A 49 14.28 -1.29 -4.98
N PHE A 50 14.53 -2.43 -5.65
CA PHE A 50 14.22 -3.75 -5.13
C PHE A 50 15.48 -4.60 -5.01
N PRO A 51 16.01 -4.79 -3.80
CA PRO A 51 17.19 -5.61 -3.59
C PRO A 51 16.92 -7.08 -3.96
N ARG A 52 17.88 -7.69 -4.66
CA ARG A 52 17.82 -9.09 -5.06
C ARG A 52 18.82 -9.92 -4.25
N GLY A 53 18.54 -11.20 -4.10
CA GLY A 53 19.34 -12.10 -3.30
C GLY A 53 18.96 -12.07 -1.83
N GLY A 54 19.91 -12.51 -0.98
CA GLY A 54 19.70 -12.52 0.46
C GLY A 54 19.89 -11.13 1.06
N TRP A 55 18.89 -10.65 1.81
CA TRP A 55 18.96 -9.39 2.55
C TRP A 55 18.30 -9.53 3.91
N GLN A 56 18.81 -8.79 4.89
CA GLN A 56 18.14 -8.61 6.17
C GLN A 56 18.03 -7.13 6.47
N PHE A 57 16.81 -6.70 6.79
CA PHE A 57 16.48 -5.33 7.20
C PHE A 57 15.92 -5.34 8.61
N VAL A 58 16.38 -4.39 9.42
CA VAL A 58 15.81 -4.08 10.73
C VAL A 58 15.34 -2.64 10.72
N HIS A 59 14.07 -2.42 11.08
CA HIS A 59 13.46 -1.09 11.13
C HIS A 59 12.81 -0.82 12.47
N GLU A 60 12.93 0.41 12.94
CA GLU A 60 11.96 0.97 13.89
C GLU A 60 10.67 1.26 13.12
N ILE A 61 9.56 0.77 13.62
CA ILE A 61 8.26 0.86 12.96
C ILE A 61 7.28 1.59 13.84
N VAL A 62 6.61 2.60 13.26
CA VAL A 62 5.42 3.23 13.84
C VAL A 62 4.24 2.90 12.92
N PHE A 63 3.29 2.17 13.45
CA PHE A 63 2.07 1.79 12.76
C PHE A 63 0.91 2.61 13.31
N ARG A 64 0.32 3.48 12.47
CA ARG A 64 -0.80 4.35 12.82
C ARG A 64 -2.08 3.89 12.14
N PHE A 65 -3.13 3.78 12.90
CA PHE A 65 -4.47 3.44 12.44
C PHE A 65 -5.52 4.31 13.18
N ALA A 66 -6.76 4.28 12.72
CA ALA A 66 -7.81 5.18 13.23
C ALA A 66 -8.00 5.18 14.76
N LYS A 67 -7.62 4.09 15.45
CA LYS A 67 -7.85 3.92 16.90
C LYS A 67 -6.58 3.99 17.75
N GLY A 68 -5.43 4.31 17.17
CA GLY A 68 -4.17 4.41 17.91
C GLY A 68 -2.93 4.17 17.08
N GLU A 69 -1.82 4.00 17.75
CA GLU A 69 -0.53 3.66 17.14
C GLU A 69 0.18 2.54 17.90
N GLY A 70 1.05 1.84 17.22
CA GLY A 70 1.92 0.82 17.78
C GLY A 70 3.37 1.04 17.35
N HIS A 71 4.31 0.73 18.24
CA HIS A 71 5.75 0.86 18.04
C HIS A 71 6.39 -0.53 18.09
N PHE A 72 7.18 -0.86 17.09
CA PHE A 72 7.79 -2.17 16.96
C PHE A 72 9.20 -2.05 16.38
N LEU A 73 10.01 -3.08 16.61
CA LEU A 73 11.13 -3.40 15.75
C LEU A 73 10.66 -4.45 14.75
N GLY A 74 10.76 -4.11 13.47
CA GLY A 74 10.45 -5.02 12.37
C GLY A 74 11.73 -5.62 11.81
N ILE A 75 11.75 -6.92 11.66
CA ILE A 75 12.83 -7.66 11.01
C ILE A 75 12.26 -8.29 9.75
N VAL A 76 12.86 -8.00 8.61
CA VAL A 76 12.53 -8.61 7.32
C VAL A 76 13.77 -9.29 6.78
N THR A 77 13.65 -10.55 6.47
CA THR A 77 14.71 -11.32 5.79
C THR A 77 14.17 -11.79 4.46
N LEU A 78 14.89 -11.47 3.41
CA LEU A 78 14.67 -11.97 2.07
C LEU A 78 15.73 -13.02 1.78
N ASP A 79 15.33 -14.14 1.26
CA ASP A 79 16.23 -15.06 0.57
C ASP A 79 15.79 -15.21 -0.90
N ASN A 80 16.32 -16.17 -1.63
CA ASN A 80 15.98 -16.33 -3.05
C ASN A 80 14.55 -16.86 -3.29
N LYS A 81 13.87 -17.35 -2.26
CA LYS A 81 12.57 -18.04 -2.38
C LYS A 81 11.49 -17.48 -1.45
N GLU A 82 11.89 -17.05 -0.26
CA GLU A 82 10.97 -16.72 0.82
C GLU A 82 11.25 -15.34 1.42
N LEU A 83 10.20 -14.75 1.94
CA LEU A 83 10.22 -13.58 2.79
C LEU A 83 9.86 -14.05 4.20
N HIS A 84 10.71 -13.74 5.17
CA HIS A 84 10.44 -13.92 6.59
C HIS A 84 10.27 -12.56 7.23
N CYS A 85 9.29 -12.43 8.11
CA CYS A 85 9.09 -11.19 8.86
C CYS A 85 8.77 -11.47 10.33
N ALA A 86 9.26 -10.58 11.18
CA ALA A 86 8.92 -10.57 12.60
C ALA A 86 8.69 -9.14 13.09
N LEU A 87 7.76 -8.98 14.02
CA LEU A 87 7.55 -7.77 14.79
C LEU A 87 7.86 -8.07 16.24
N THR A 88 8.72 -7.27 16.85
CA THR A 88 9.05 -7.36 18.27
C THR A 88 8.70 -6.04 18.97
N THR A 89 8.30 -6.11 20.24
CA THR A 89 8.20 -4.91 21.07
C THR A 89 9.60 -4.35 21.35
N LEU A 90 9.68 -3.14 21.85
CA LEU A 90 10.97 -2.52 22.22
C LEU A 90 11.68 -3.29 23.34
N GLU A 91 10.91 -4.03 24.17
CA GLU A 91 11.43 -4.91 25.22
C GLU A 91 11.92 -6.28 24.68
N GLY A 92 11.81 -6.52 23.38
CA GLY A 92 12.30 -7.72 22.71
C GLY A 92 11.31 -8.89 22.63
N LEU A 93 10.02 -8.70 23.02
CA LEU A 93 9.00 -9.73 22.86
C LEU A 93 8.55 -9.82 21.40
N THR A 94 8.75 -10.96 20.76
CA THR A 94 8.18 -11.22 19.42
C THR A 94 6.67 -11.37 19.52
N VAL A 95 5.93 -10.43 18.94
CA VAL A 95 4.46 -10.40 18.93
C VAL A 95 3.84 -10.93 17.65
N PHE A 96 4.62 -10.94 16.57
CA PHE A 96 4.22 -11.50 15.28
C PHE A 96 5.43 -12.08 14.57
N ALA A 97 5.26 -13.24 13.93
CA ALA A 97 6.23 -13.81 13.00
C ALA A 97 5.49 -14.59 11.91
N ALA A 98 5.93 -14.44 10.67
CA ALA A 98 5.38 -15.14 9.52
C ALA A 98 6.44 -15.31 8.43
N ARG A 99 6.18 -16.29 7.55
CA ARG A 99 6.94 -16.49 6.32
C ARG A 99 6.01 -16.69 5.14
N ALA A 100 6.50 -16.35 3.96
CA ALA A 100 5.77 -16.51 2.72
C ALA A 100 6.74 -16.61 1.54
N PRO A 101 6.38 -17.32 0.46
CA PRO A 101 7.13 -17.27 -0.79
C PRO A 101 7.21 -15.84 -1.32
N LEU A 102 8.31 -15.45 -1.98
CA LEU A 102 8.46 -14.09 -2.50
C LEU A 102 7.38 -13.72 -3.52
N GLN A 103 6.97 -14.65 -4.38
CA GLN A 103 6.10 -14.39 -5.53
C GLN A 103 4.78 -15.16 -5.52
N ALA A 104 4.35 -15.66 -4.38
CA ALA A 104 3.09 -16.42 -4.30
C ALA A 104 1.90 -15.55 -3.91
N GLY A 105 0.68 -16.10 -4.10
CA GLY A 105 -0.57 -15.43 -3.76
C GLY A 105 -0.75 -15.17 -2.27
N LYS A 106 -1.81 -14.45 -1.91
CA LYS A 106 -2.12 -14.07 -0.51
C LYS A 106 -2.35 -15.25 0.42
N SER A 107 -2.71 -16.42 -0.12
CA SER A 107 -3.03 -17.63 0.64
C SER A 107 -1.83 -18.39 1.21
N ASP A 108 -0.60 -18.04 0.79
CA ASP A 108 0.59 -18.85 1.10
C ASP A 108 1.37 -18.30 2.31
N VAL A 109 0.74 -17.46 3.12
CA VAL A 109 1.35 -16.90 4.34
C VAL A 109 1.24 -17.92 5.46
N GLN A 110 2.39 -18.36 5.98
CA GLN A 110 2.47 -19.22 7.16
C GLN A 110 2.78 -18.35 8.38
N VAL A 111 1.80 -18.26 9.28
CA VAL A 111 1.93 -17.53 10.55
C VAL A 111 2.56 -18.48 11.57
N GLU A 112 3.72 -18.11 12.09
CA GLU A 112 4.44 -18.86 13.12
C GLU A 112 4.05 -18.36 14.51
N ARG A 113 3.75 -17.06 14.61
CA ARG A 113 3.32 -16.42 15.85
C ARG A 113 2.44 -15.21 15.56
N ALA A 114 1.34 -15.06 16.29
CA ALA A 114 0.53 -13.84 16.29
C ALA A 114 -0.10 -13.67 17.68
N LEU A 115 0.19 -12.57 18.34
CA LEU A 115 -0.44 -12.17 19.59
C LEU A 115 -1.46 -11.06 19.34
N PRO A 116 -2.54 -10.97 20.14
CA PRO A 116 -3.48 -9.85 20.03
C PRO A 116 -2.75 -8.49 20.15
N PRO A 117 -3.14 -7.50 19.33
CA PRO A 117 -4.24 -7.50 18.36
C PRO A 117 -3.84 -7.93 16.94
N LEU A 118 -2.64 -8.50 16.71
CA LEU A 118 -2.08 -8.84 15.40
C LEU A 118 -2.55 -10.22 14.88
N ASP A 119 -3.31 -10.96 15.68
CA ASP A 119 -3.90 -12.26 15.37
C ASP A 119 -5.20 -12.19 14.55
N LYS A 120 -5.59 -10.98 14.13
CA LYS A 120 -6.85 -10.77 13.41
C LYS A 120 -6.80 -11.37 12.00
N PRO A 121 -7.92 -11.93 11.53
CA PRO A 121 -8.02 -12.42 10.15
C PRO A 121 -7.60 -11.33 9.14
N GLY A 122 -6.77 -11.73 8.17
CA GLY A 122 -6.28 -10.85 7.11
C GLY A 122 -5.06 -10.00 7.49
N PHE A 123 -4.71 -9.84 8.77
CA PHE A 123 -3.53 -9.06 9.17
C PHE A 123 -2.24 -9.59 8.54
N ALA A 124 -1.97 -10.88 8.70
CA ALA A 124 -0.76 -11.52 8.17
C ALA A 124 -0.66 -11.38 6.64
N ALA A 125 -1.76 -11.63 5.93
CA ALA A 125 -1.81 -11.49 4.48
C ALA A 125 -1.60 -10.04 4.03
N GLY A 126 -2.19 -9.08 4.73
CA GLY A 126 -2.00 -7.66 4.48
C GLY A 126 -0.57 -7.21 4.70
N LEU A 127 0.02 -7.57 5.85
CA LEU A 127 1.42 -7.24 6.17
C LEU A 127 2.40 -7.83 5.15
N VAL A 128 2.24 -9.10 4.79
CA VAL A 128 3.12 -9.73 3.78
C VAL A 128 2.95 -9.07 2.41
N ALA A 129 1.73 -8.68 2.02
CA ALA A 129 1.51 -7.95 0.78
C ALA A 129 2.22 -6.59 0.78
N ASP A 130 2.16 -5.86 1.90
CA ASP A 130 2.87 -4.59 2.05
C ASP A 130 4.40 -4.77 2.03
N LEU A 131 4.92 -5.82 2.68
CA LEU A 131 6.35 -6.12 2.66
C LEU A 131 6.85 -6.52 1.26
N ARG A 132 6.03 -7.24 0.50
CA ARG A 132 6.34 -7.52 -0.91
C ARG A 132 6.39 -6.22 -1.73
N LEU A 133 5.42 -5.34 -1.57
CA LEU A 133 5.40 -4.03 -2.23
C LEU A 133 6.65 -3.19 -1.91
N LEU A 134 7.15 -3.28 -0.68
CA LEU A 134 8.31 -2.52 -0.22
C LEU A 134 9.66 -3.09 -0.69
N PHE A 135 9.80 -4.43 -0.74
CA PHE A 135 11.11 -5.08 -0.83
C PHE A 135 11.25 -6.04 -2.01
N VAL A 136 10.18 -6.39 -2.70
CA VAL A 136 10.21 -7.41 -3.76
C VAL A 136 9.78 -6.77 -5.09
N ALA A 137 10.62 -6.93 -6.11
CA ALA A 137 10.27 -6.46 -7.44
C ALA A 137 8.96 -7.11 -7.91
N PRO A 138 8.03 -6.34 -8.50
CA PRO A 138 6.83 -6.91 -9.08
C PRO A 138 7.14 -7.92 -10.17
N THR A 139 6.22 -8.86 -10.41
CA THR A 139 6.40 -9.90 -11.43
C THR A 139 6.18 -9.34 -12.85
N GLY A 140 6.90 -9.89 -13.82
CA GLY A 140 6.82 -9.48 -15.21
C GLY A 140 7.81 -8.38 -15.60
N ALA A 141 7.79 -8.00 -16.88
CA ALA A 141 8.60 -6.92 -17.40
C ALA A 141 7.87 -5.58 -17.20
N PRO A 142 8.53 -4.55 -16.65
CA PRO A 142 7.94 -3.24 -16.58
C PRO A 142 7.93 -2.54 -17.94
N ARG A 143 6.98 -1.64 -18.14
CA ARG A 143 7.04 -0.61 -19.18
C ARG A 143 7.52 0.69 -18.54
N CYS A 144 8.47 1.36 -19.15
CA CYS A 144 9.14 2.50 -18.55
C CYS A 144 9.00 3.77 -19.39
N GLY A 145 9.00 4.90 -18.73
CA GLY A 145 8.84 6.21 -19.34
C GLY A 145 9.33 7.32 -18.43
N TRP A 146 8.88 8.52 -18.69
CA TRP A 146 9.22 9.69 -17.91
C TRP A 146 7.98 10.40 -17.39
N GLN A 147 7.98 10.75 -16.13
CA GLN A 147 6.95 11.56 -15.51
C GLN A 147 7.58 12.76 -14.81
N ARG A 148 7.29 13.97 -15.31
CA ARG A 148 7.79 15.24 -14.76
C ARG A 148 9.33 15.33 -14.63
N GLY A 149 10.05 14.62 -15.48
CA GLY A 149 11.52 14.59 -15.45
C GLY A 149 12.13 13.43 -14.67
N ASP A 150 11.31 12.64 -13.96
CA ASP A 150 11.72 11.45 -13.22
C ASP A 150 11.41 10.17 -14.00
N ARG A 151 12.21 9.14 -13.78
CA ARG A 151 12.01 7.84 -14.42
C ARG A 151 10.83 7.12 -13.76
N LEU A 152 9.83 6.74 -14.56
CA LEU A 152 8.68 5.93 -14.14
C LEU A 152 8.77 4.54 -14.75
N CYS A 153 8.53 3.51 -13.94
CA CYS A 153 8.35 2.15 -14.41
C CYS A 153 7.01 1.61 -13.91
N ARG A 154 6.24 1.04 -14.82
CA ARG A 154 4.91 0.47 -14.54
C ARG A 154 4.92 -1.03 -14.75
N TRP A 155 4.54 -1.76 -13.73
CA TRP A 155 4.15 -3.17 -13.80
C TRP A 155 2.63 -3.24 -13.84
N ASP A 156 2.11 -3.83 -14.91
CA ASP A 156 0.68 -3.91 -15.18
C ASP A 156 0.24 -5.37 -15.11
N ASN A 157 -0.23 -5.77 -13.94
CA ASN A 157 -0.78 -7.10 -13.67
C ASN A 157 -2.31 -7.03 -13.64
N PRO A 158 -3.04 -8.12 -13.91
CA PRO A 158 -4.50 -8.10 -14.00
C PRO A 158 -5.22 -7.56 -12.77
N GLU A 159 -4.63 -7.71 -11.59
CA GLU A 159 -5.24 -7.29 -10.33
C GLU A 159 -4.67 -5.98 -9.78
N VAL A 160 -3.41 -5.69 -10.09
CA VAL A 160 -2.67 -4.56 -9.50
C VAL A 160 -1.78 -3.90 -10.55
N ILE A 161 -1.83 -2.58 -10.62
CA ILE A 161 -0.87 -1.76 -11.36
C ILE A 161 0.06 -1.14 -10.33
N GLU A 162 1.36 -1.30 -10.51
CA GLU A 162 2.38 -0.73 -9.65
C GLU A 162 3.26 0.23 -10.44
N ASP A 163 3.21 1.50 -10.05
CA ASP A 163 4.03 2.58 -10.61
C ASP A 163 5.19 2.88 -9.67
N VAL A 164 6.42 2.69 -10.13
CA VAL A 164 7.64 3.03 -9.38
C VAL A 164 8.28 4.25 -10.04
N LEU A 165 8.38 5.34 -9.28
CA LEU A 165 8.98 6.60 -9.69
C LEU A 165 10.33 6.76 -9.00
N MET A 166 11.38 7.06 -9.79
CA MET A 166 12.75 7.31 -9.31
C MET A 166 12.97 8.81 -9.25
N ASP A 167 12.77 9.42 -8.08
CA ASP A 167 12.78 10.85 -7.81
C ASP A 167 13.93 11.27 -6.86
N GLY A 168 15.13 10.75 -7.11
CA GLY A 168 16.29 10.91 -6.23
C GLY A 168 16.43 9.80 -5.19
N CYS A 169 15.31 9.22 -4.75
CA CYS A 169 15.19 7.94 -4.08
C CYS A 169 14.22 7.09 -4.90
N TRP A 170 13.07 6.71 -4.32
CA TRP A 170 11.99 6.09 -5.06
C TRP A 170 10.64 6.23 -4.34
N SER A 171 9.59 6.14 -5.11
CA SER A 171 8.23 6.06 -4.57
C SER A 171 7.40 5.05 -5.37
N ILE A 172 6.38 4.49 -4.74
CA ILE A 172 5.49 3.50 -5.37
C ILE A 172 4.04 3.95 -5.22
N GLN A 173 3.27 3.79 -6.28
CA GLN A 173 1.82 3.88 -6.27
C GLN A 173 1.26 2.55 -6.74
N ALA A 174 0.50 1.87 -5.89
CA ALA A 174 -0.16 0.62 -6.24
C ALA A 174 -1.67 0.85 -6.36
N PHE A 175 -2.22 0.47 -7.53
CA PHE A 175 -3.63 0.63 -7.86
C PHE A 175 -4.29 -0.74 -7.91
N GLN A 176 -5.41 -0.89 -7.25
CA GLN A 176 -6.23 -2.10 -7.26
C GLN A 176 -7.63 -1.77 -7.80
N GLY A 177 -8.08 -2.49 -8.84
CA GLY A 177 -9.35 -2.18 -9.50
C GLY A 177 -9.40 -0.74 -10.04
N GLY A 178 -8.27 -0.20 -10.51
CA GLY A 178 -8.16 1.16 -11.05
C GLY A 178 -8.17 2.27 -9.99
N ARG A 179 -8.14 1.94 -8.69
CA ARG A 179 -8.12 2.91 -7.58
C ARG A 179 -6.82 2.82 -6.81
N LEU A 180 -6.27 3.97 -6.42
CA LEU A 180 -5.09 4.02 -5.58
C LEU A 180 -5.36 3.31 -4.24
N ALA A 181 -4.63 2.23 -3.99
CA ALA A 181 -4.76 1.40 -2.80
C ALA A 181 -3.61 1.60 -1.81
N ARG A 182 -2.39 1.84 -2.33
CA ARG A 182 -1.17 2.04 -1.54
C ARG A 182 -0.31 3.14 -2.14
N THR A 183 0.33 3.91 -1.29
CA THR A 183 1.45 4.77 -1.67
C THR A 183 2.63 4.46 -0.77
N VAL A 184 3.81 4.39 -1.37
CA VAL A 184 5.07 4.27 -0.64
C VAL A 184 5.94 5.46 -1.00
N ARG A 185 6.61 6.03 -0.01
CA ARG A 185 7.64 7.04 -0.19
C ARG A 185 8.90 6.60 0.53
N ALA A 186 9.98 6.50 -0.22
CA ALA A 186 11.32 6.26 0.29
C ALA A 186 12.11 7.57 0.30
N THR A 187 12.87 7.81 1.36
CA THR A 187 13.73 8.99 1.49
C THR A 187 15.07 8.61 2.12
N GLY A 188 16.08 9.48 1.93
CA GLY A 188 17.41 9.26 2.48
C GLY A 188 18.11 8.03 1.90
N CYS A 189 17.94 7.78 0.60
CA CYS A 189 18.54 6.62 -0.06
C CYS A 189 20.05 6.69 -0.10
N ALA A 190 20.68 5.57 0.25
CA ALA A 190 22.09 5.28 0.02
C ALA A 190 22.24 4.10 -0.93
N GLU A 191 23.19 4.17 -1.83
CA GLU A 191 23.51 3.06 -2.71
C GLU A 191 24.29 1.99 -1.94
N ARG A 192 23.78 0.74 -1.98
CA ARG A 192 24.44 -0.45 -1.40
C ARG A 192 24.25 -1.60 -2.37
N ASP A 193 25.34 -2.22 -2.79
CA ASP A 193 25.36 -3.36 -3.72
C ASP A 193 24.52 -3.13 -5.00
N GLY A 194 24.51 -1.87 -5.50
CA GLY A 194 23.78 -1.46 -6.69
C GLY A 194 22.29 -1.14 -6.46
N TYR A 195 21.80 -1.22 -5.22
CA TYR A 195 20.43 -0.89 -4.84
C TYR A 195 20.35 0.41 -4.05
N LEU A 196 19.22 1.10 -4.17
CA LEU A 196 18.90 2.31 -3.41
C LEU A 196 18.17 1.94 -2.12
N ILE A 197 18.91 1.84 -1.03
CA ILE A 197 18.37 1.47 0.29
C ILE A 197 17.99 2.76 1.04
N PRO A 198 16.70 2.98 1.35
CA PRO A 198 16.24 4.16 2.04
C PRO A 198 16.54 4.10 3.54
N SER A 199 16.79 5.26 4.16
CA SER A 199 16.80 5.39 5.62
C SER A 199 15.38 5.43 6.19
N ASP A 200 14.44 5.98 5.43
CA ASP A 200 13.07 6.13 5.88
C ASP A 200 12.08 5.71 4.79
N LEU A 201 11.05 4.98 5.21
CA LEU A 201 9.94 4.52 4.38
C LEU A 201 8.62 4.95 5.02
N THR A 202 7.72 5.48 4.23
CA THR A 202 6.33 5.72 4.63
C THR A 202 5.41 5.00 3.67
N LEU A 203 4.59 4.09 4.17
CA LEU A 203 3.53 3.44 3.42
C LEU A 203 2.18 3.94 3.94
N ARG A 204 1.31 4.36 3.02
CA ARG A 204 -0.09 4.70 3.32
C ARG A 204 -1.01 3.77 2.56
N ALA A 205 -1.88 3.13 3.30
CA ALA A 205 -2.98 2.36 2.77
C ALA A 205 -4.25 3.21 2.74
N THR A 206 -5.01 3.12 1.66
CA THR A 206 -6.28 3.82 1.47
C THR A 206 -7.44 2.83 1.32
N GLY A 207 -8.67 3.29 1.49
CA GLY A 207 -9.86 2.45 1.43
C GLY A 207 -10.18 1.78 2.78
N ASP A 208 -10.63 0.53 2.75
CA ASP A 208 -11.09 -0.19 3.95
C ASP A 208 -9.99 -0.43 4.99
N ALA A 209 -8.74 -0.52 4.52
CA ALA A 209 -7.56 -0.69 5.37
C ALA A 209 -6.81 0.64 5.53
N ASN A 210 -7.45 1.65 6.11
CA ASN A 210 -6.85 2.97 6.28
C ASN A 210 -5.83 2.96 7.42
N TYR A 211 -4.53 3.00 7.07
CA TYR A 211 -3.42 3.09 8.03
C TYR A 211 -2.18 3.73 7.39
N GLU A 212 -1.27 4.15 8.22
CA GLU A 212 0.07 4.62 7.85
C GLU A 212 1.13 3.79 8.60
N LEU A 213 2.14 3.37 7.85
CA LEU A 213 3.31 2.68 8.37
C LEU A 213 4.53 3.56 8.09
N THR A 214 5.21 4.00 9.14
CA THR A 214 6.49 4.69 9.04
C THR A 214 7.58 3.75 9.53
N MET A 215 8.65 3.59 8.75
CA MET A 215 9.75 2.67 9.03
C MET A 215 11.06 3.45 8.93
N ARG A 216 11.88 3.38 9.96
CA ARG A 216 13.23 3.95 9.99
C ARG A 216 14.25 2.84 10.03
N LEU A 217 15.16 2.84 9.08
CA LEU A 217 16.18 1.80 8.96
C LEU A 217 17.18 1.86 10.13
N VAL A 218 17.28 0.77 10.86
CA VAL A 218 18.32 0.54 11.89
C VAL A 218 19.52 -0.17 11.26
N SER A 219 19.27 -1.21 10.48
CA SER A 219 20.30 -1.91 9.72
C SER A 219 19.73 -2.57 8.46
N GLY A 220 20.53 -2.61 7.40
CA GLY A 220 20.20 -3.30 6.15
C GLY A 220 21.48 -3.88 5.54
N ASN A 221 21.57 -5.21 5.49
CA ASN A 221 22.77 -5.91 5.05
C ASN A 221 22.41 -7.03 4.08
N ALA A 222 23.22 -7.17 3.04
CA ALA A 222 23.17 -8.36 2.22
C ALA A 222 23.61 -9.57 3.07
N THR A 223 22.89 -10.68 2.96
CA THR A 223 23.23 -11.93 3.63
C THR A 223 23.91 -12.85 2.62
N PRO A 224 24.99 -13.58 3.01
CA PRO A 224 25.59 -14.57 2.13
C PRO A 224 24.51 -15.56 1.68
N GLY A 225 24.40 -15.76 0.36
CA GLY A 225 23.48 -16.77 -0.18
C GLY A 225 23.86 -18.16 0.36
N LYS A 226 22.89 -18.87 0.92
CA LYS A 226 23.01 -20.29 1.26
C LYS A 226 22.84 -21.16 0.03
#